data_5ffbf4c1b0e90c82000beae932aa611c
#
_entry.id   5ffbf4c1b0e90c82000beae932aa611c
#
_cell.length_a   1.000
_cell.length_b   1.000
_cell.length_c   1.000
_cell.angle_alpha   90.00
_cell.angle_beta   90.00
_cell.angle_gamma   90.00
#
_symmetry.space_group_name_H-M   'P 1'
#
loop_
_entity.id
_entity.type
_entity.pdbx_description
1 polymer ?
#
loop_
_entity_poly.entity_id
_entity_poly.type
_entity_poly.pdbx_seq_one_letter_code
_entity_poly.pdbx_strand_id
1 'polypeptide(L)'
;MDFLIDNNKVFSLDTGEDFDPKKETVILLHGSGQSHVVWSLTSQFISDQNFNVVTLDFPGHGNSEGESLKTIEEMAEWLEKVTNKIGIKKFFLVGHSQGCLVSLEY
;
A
#
# COMPACT_ATOMS: atom_id res chain seq x y z
N MET A 1 -9.41 5.39 -0.69
CA MET A 1 -10.13 4.63 0.35
C MET A 1 -9.41 4.81 1.68
N ASP A 2 -10.17 5.03 2.74
CA ASP A 2 -9.64 5.19 4.10
C ASP A 2 -10.14 4.05 4.97
N PHE A 3 -9.29 3.57 5.87
CA PHE A 3 -9.66 2.55 6.85
C PHE A 3 -8.78 2.70 8.09
N LEU A 4 -9.10 1.98 9.17
CA LEU A 4 -8.39 2.10 10.43
C LEU A 4 -7.54 0.86 10.70
N ILE A 5 -6.27 1.10 11.10
CA ILE A 5 -5.37 0.08 11.65
C ILE A 5 -4.86 0.65 12.98
N ASP A 6 -5.07 -0.09 14.06
CA ASP A 6 -4.67 0.32 15.43
C ASP A 6 -5.18 1.73 15.76
N ASN A 7 -6.42 2.03 15.39
CA ASN A 7 -7.11 3.31 15.59
C ASN A 7 -6.56 4.50 14.80
N ASN A 8 -5.62 4.29 13.88
CA ASN A 8 -5.11 5.33 13.00
C ASN A 8 -5.62 5.14 11.58
N LYS A 9 -6.00 6.24 10.95
CA LYS A 9 -6.45 6.22 9.57
C LYS A 9 -5.30 5.85 8.63
N VAL A 10 -5.56 4.90 7.75
CA VAL A 10 -4.67 4.53 6.64
C VAL A 10 -5.30 5.00 5.35
N PHE A 11 -4.53 5.70 4.54
CA PHE A 11 -4.96 6.13 3.22
C PHE A 11 -4.45 5.17 2.16
N SER A 12 -5.35 4.76 1.27
CA SER A 12 -5.03 4.00 0.06
C SER A 12 -5.61 4.73 -1.13
N LEU A 13 -4.77 5.04 -2.09
CA LEU A 13 -5.23 5.56 -3.37
C LEU A 13 -5.74 4.37 -4.19
N ASP A 14 -6.98 4.47 -4.65
CA ASP A 14 -7.48 3.58 -5.69
C ASP A 14 -7.48 4.35 -7.03
N THR A 15 -7.63 3.62 -8.11
CA THR A 15 -7.61 4.21 -9.46
C THR A 15 -9.00 4.61 -9.94
N GLY A 16 -9.98 4.67 -9.03
CA GLY A 16 -11.35 5.03 -9.33
C GLY A 16 -12.19 3.88 -9.86
N GLU A 17 -11.63 2.69 -9.96
CA GLU A 17 -12.35 1.48 -10.33
C GLU A 17 -12.57 0.60 -9.10
N ASP A 18 -13.69 -0.10 -9.07
CA ASP A 18 -14.00 -1.03 -7.99
C ASP A 18 -13.03 -2.22 -8.02
N PHE A 19 -12.73 -2.74 -6.83
CA PHE A 19 -11.94 -3.95 -6.70
C PHE A 19 -12.67 -5.12 -7.40
N ASP A 20 -11.96 -5.78 -8.30
CA ASP A 20 -12.48 -6.95 -9.01
C ASP A 20 -11.78 -8.21 -8.49
N PRO A 21 -12.49 -9.11 -7.79
CA PRO A 21 -11.86 -10.31 -7.23
C PRO A 21 -11.33 -11.29 -8.30
N LYS A 22 -11.66 -11.08 -9.56
CA LYS A 22 -11.15 -11.90 -10.66
C LYS A 22 -9.80 -11.41 -11.18
N LYS A 23 -9.42 -10.18 -10.86
CA LYS A 23 -8.13 -9.60 -11.28
C LYS A 23 -7.07 -9.87 -10.22
N GLU A 24 -5.82 -9.96 -10.67
CA GLU A 24 -4.68 -9.99 -9.77
C GLU A 24 -4.47 -8.60 -9.15
N THR A 25 -3.91 -8.57 -7.95
CA THR A 25 -3.73 -7.33 -7.20
C THR A 25 -2.25 -6.99 -7.07
N VAL A 26 -1.93 -5.71 -7.27
CA VAL A 26 -0.59 -5.16 -7.07
C VAL A 26 -0.67 -4.12 -5.95
N ILE A 27 0.19 -4.25 -4.96
CA ILE A 27 0.33 -3.29 -3.86
C ILE A 27 1.62 -2.51 -4.07
N LEU A 28 1.52 -1.18 -4.08
CA LEU A 28 2.64 -0.28 -4.28
C LEU A 28 3.04 0.37 -2.95
N LEU A 29 4.33 0.27 -2.61
CA LEU A 29 4.89 0.77 -1.35
C LEU A 29 5.96 1.83 -1.64
N HIS A 30 5.74 3.05 -1.14
CA HIS A 30 6.67 4.18 -1.35
C HIS A 30 7.90 4.10 -0.44
N GLY A 31 8.87 4.97 -0.71
CA GLY A 31 10.08 5.11 0.10
C GLY A 31 9.87 6.04 1.30
N SER A 32 10.91 6.13 2.15
CA SER A 32 10.90 6.98 3.34
C SER A 32 10.73 8.45 2.93
N GLY A 33 9.87 9.17 3.66
CA GLY A 33 9.60 10.58 3.38
C GLY A 33 8.78 10.85 2.13
N GLN A 34 8.25 9.79 1.50
CA GLN A 34 7.43 9.89 0.30
C GLN A 34 5.96 9.61 0.61
N SER A 35 5.15 9.38 -0.41
CA SER A 35 3.74 9.02 -0.28
C SER A 35 3.27 8.34 -1.57
N HIS A 36 1.96 8.02 -1.62
CA HIS A 36 1.33 7.46 -2.82
C HIS A 36 1.60 8.29 -4.08
N VAL A 37 1.92 9.56 -3.95
CA VAL A 37 2.11 10.47 -5.09
C VAL A 37 3.22 9.98 -6.03
N VAL A 38 4.27 9.34 -5.50
CA VAL A 38 5.36 8.83 -6.34
C VAL A 38 4.90 7.74 -7.32
N TRP A 39 3.75 7.12 -7.03
CA TRP A 39 3.20 6.05 -7.87
C TRP A 39 2.09 6.51 -8.82
N SER A 40 1.79 7.81 -8.89
CA SER A 40 0.61 8.31 -9.63
C SER A 40 0.51 7.81 -11.07
N LEU A 41 1.59 7.93 -11.83
CA LEU A 41 1.60 7.44 -13.23
C LEU A 41 1.68 5.92 -13.30
N THR A 42 2.50 5.31 -12.44
CA THR A 42 2.69 3.86 -12.41
C THR A 42 1.41 3.14 -12.03
N SER A 43 0.69 3.64 -11.03
CA SER A 43 -0.56 3.01 -10.59
C SER A 43 -1.62 3.03 -11.71
N GLN A 44 -1.71 4.14 -12.44
CA GLN A 44 -2.64 4.23 -13.57
C GLN A 44 -2.24 3.27 -14.68
N PHE A 45 -0.96 3.20 -15.00
CA PHE A 45 -0.48 2.27 -16.02
C PHE A 45 -0.80 0.82 -15.66
N ILE A 46 -0.55 0.42 -14.41
CA ILE A 46 -0.82 -0.95 -13.94
C ILE A 46 -2.33 -1.23 -13.96
N SER A 47 -3.15 -0.28 -13.54
CA SER A 47 -4.60 -0.41 -13.59
C SER A 47 -5.08 -0.61 -15.02
N ASP A 48 -4.51 0.12 -15.98
CA ASP A 48 -4.85 -0.01 -17.40
C ASP A 48 -4.48 -1.37 -17.97
N GLN A 49 -3.56 -2.10 -17.32
CA GLN A 49 -3.18 -3.46 -17.69
C GLN A 49 -4.07 -4.53 -17.04
N ASN A 50 -5.22 -4.12 -16.52
CA ASN A 50 -6.24 -5.02 -15.98
C ASN A 50 -5.89 -5.65 -14.62
N PHE A 51 -5.18 -4.91 -13.77
CA PHE A 51 -4.89 -5.31 -12.38
C PHE A 51 -5.71 -4.46 -11.41
N ASN A 52 -5.97 -5.03 -10.23
CA ASN A 52 -6.32 -4.20 -9.07
C ASN A 52 -5.03 -3.56 -8.56
N VAL A 53 -5.10 -2.28 -8.21
CA VAL A 53 -3.94 -1.56 -7.68
C VAL A 53 -4.30 -0.95 -6.33
N VAL A 54 -3.46 -1.20 -5.33
CA VAL A 54 -3.57 -0.62 -4.00
C VAL A 54 -2.28 0.15 -3.74
N THR A 55 -2.38 1.47 -3.62
CA THR A 55 -1.23 2.33 -3.35
C THR A 55 -1.38 2.88 -1.95
N LEU A 56 -0.52 2.45 -1.03
CA LEU A 56 -0.63 2.75 0.39
C LEU A 56 0.28 3.91 0.79
N ASP A 57 -0.20 4.72 1.75
CA ASP A 57 0.65 5.63 2.52
C ASP A 57 1.01 4.95 3.84
N PHE A 58 2.30 4.81 4.13
CA PHE A 58 2.76 4.32 5.43
C PHE A 58 2.32 5.26 6.55
N PRO A 59 2.22 4.76 7.80
CA PRO A 59 1.91 5.63 8.94
C PRO A 59 2.83 6.85 9.00
N GLY A 60 2.24 8.02 9.27
CA GLY A 60 2.98 9.28 9.34
C GLY A 60 3.41 9.85 8.00
N HIS A 61 2.98 9.25 6.89
CA HIS A 61 3.29 9.70 5.53
C HIS A 61 2.01 10.01 4.77
N GLY A 62 2.11 10.96 3.82
CA GLY A 62 0.98 11.31 2.96
C GLY A 62 -0.28 11.64 3.76
N ASN A 63 -1.36 10.93 3.45
CA ASN A 63 -2.66 11.12 4.09
C ASN A 63 -2.95 10.10 5.20
N SER A 64 -1.99 9.25 5.55
CA SER A 64 -2.13 8.31 6.65
C SER A 64 -1.77 8.94 7.98
N GLU A 65 -2.49 8.56 9.02
CA GLU A 65 -2.27 9.05 10.39
C GLU A 65 -1.25 8.19 11.14
N GLY A 66 -0.87 8.66 12.33
CA GLY A 66 0.00 7.96 13.24
C GLY A 66 1.44 8.39 13.12
N GLU A 67 2.28 7.79 13.95
CA GLU A 67 3.72 8.03 13.91
C GLU A 67 4.38 7.08 12.91
N SER A 68 5.45 7.55 12.26
CA SER A 68 6.24 6.71 11.37
C SER A 68 6.76 5.50 12.11
N LEU A 69 6.66 4.34 11.48
CA LEU A 69 7.22 3.10 12.02
C LEU A 69 8.74 3.15 11.96
N LYS A 70 9.39 2.52 12.94
CA LYS A 70 10.84 2.70 13.15
C LYS A 70 11.68 1.61 12.52
N THR A 71 11.11 0.44 12.28
CA THR A 71 11.83 -0.70 11.72
C THR A 71 11.12 -1.28 10.50
N ILE A 72 11.88 -1.95 9.65
CA ILE A 72 11.32 -2.66 8.49
C ILE A 72 10.38 -3.77 8.94
N GLU A 73 10.71 -4.44 10.04
CA GLU A 73 9.88 -5.51 10.61
C GLU A 73 8.53 -4.98 11.06
N GLU A 74 8.49 -3.81 11.71
CA GLU A 74 7.23 -3.16 12.10
C GLU A 74 6.39 -2.80 10.85
N MET A 75 7.04 -2.35 9.79
CA MET A 75 6.36 -2.03 8.53
C MET A 75 5.77 -3.27 7.87
N ALA A 76 6.50 -4.38 7.88
CA ALA A 76 6.00 -5.64 7.33
C ALA A 76 4.80 -6.17 8.15
N GLU A 77 4.85 -6.07 9.47
CA GLU A 77 3.72 -6.42 10.34
C GLU A 77 2.51 -5.53 10.08
N TRP A 78 2.74 -4.24 9.90
CA TRP A 78 1.69 -3.29 9.54
C TRP A 78 1.05 -3.65 8.21
N LEU A 79 1.86 -4.01 7.21
CA LEU A 79 1.35 -4.41 5.89
C LEU A 79 0.46 -5.65 6.01
N GLU A 80 0.83 -6.61 6.86
CA GLU A 80 -0.01 -7.79 7.11
C GLU A 80 -1.36 -7.39 7.69
N LYS A 81 -1.38 -6.47 8.65
CA LYS A 81 -2.63 -5.94 9.21
C LYS A 81 -3.49 -5.28 8.13
N VAL A 82 -2.86 -4.52 7.23
CA VAL A 82 -3.56 -3.85 6.13
C VAL A 82 -4.19 -4.88 5.19
N THR A 83 -3.41 -5.85 4.73
CA THR A 83 -3.92 -6.85 3.78
C THR A 83 -5.04 -7.70 4.39
N ASN A 84 -4.94 -8.02 5.67
CA ASN A 84 -6.02 -8.72 6.38
C ASN A 84 -7.26 -7.84 6.50
N LYS A 85 -7.09 -6.55 6.78
CA LYS A 85 -8.22 -5.62 6.91
C LYS A 85 -9.00 -5.46 5.62
N ILE A 86 -8.31 -5.34 4.50
CA ILE A 86 -8.96 -5.17 3.19
C ILE A 86 -9.28 -6.50 2.49
N GLY A 87 -8.89 -7.64 3.09
CA GLY A 87 -9.28 -8.97 2.62
C GLY A 87 -8.52 -9.47 1.41
N ILE A 88 -7.30 -8.97 1.16
CA ILE A 88 -6.47 -9.41 0.05
C ILE A 88 -5.55 -10.54 0.52
N LYS A 89 -5.63 -11.69 -0.14
CA LYS A 89 -4.84 -12.89 0.23
C LYS A 89 -3.69 -13.15 -0.72
N LYS A 90 -3.85 -12.80 -2.00
CA LYS A 90 -2.82 -12.98 -3.03
C LYS A 90 -2.56 -11.64 -3.71
N PHE A 91 -1.31 -11.24 -3.77
CA PHE A 91 -0.94 -9.96 -4.34
C PHE A 91 0.54 -9.95 -4.70
N PHE A 92 0.88 -9.06 -5.63
CA PHE A 92 2.26 -8.71 -5.92
C PHE A 92 2.63 -7.47 -5.13
N LEU A 93 3.84 -7.44 -4.57
CA LEU A 93 4.38 -6.28 -3.90
C LEU A 93 5.40 -5.60 -4.80
N VAL A 94 5.24 -4.29 -4.99
CA VAL A 94 6.21 -3.46 -5.69
C VAL A 94 6.62 -2.35 -4.74
N GLY A 95 7.90 -2.26 -4.45
CA GLY A 95 8.43 -1.28 -3.50
C GLY A 95 9.50 -0.40 -4.12
N HIS A 96 9.62 0.82 -3.60
CA HIS A 96 10.66 1.76 -3.94
C HIS A 96 11.48 2.08 -2.69
N SER A 97 12.81 1.92 -2.74
CA SER A 97 13.71 2.21 -1.62
C SER A 97 13.29 1.44 -0.36
N GLN A 98 12.84 2.13 0.69
CA GLN A 98 12.36 1.51 1.92
C GLN A 98 11.21 0.52 1.67
N GLY A 99 10.29 0.85 0.75
CA GLY A 99 9.22 -0.05 0.35
C GLY A 99 9.72 -1.36 -0.22
N CYS A 100 10.86 -1.33 -0.92
CA CYS A 100 11.50 -2.54 -1.43
C CYS A 100 11.97 -3.43 -0.27
N LEU A 101 12.57 -2.86 0.77
CA LEU A 101 13.01 -3.60 1.95
C LEU A 101 11.84 -4.23 2.69
N VAL A 102 10.73 -3.50 2.81
CA VAL A 102 9.50 -4.02 3.42
C VAL A 102 8.96 -5.21 2.62
N SER A 103 9.00 -5.12 1.29
CA SER A 103 8.54 -6.20 0.41
C SER A 103 9.36 -7.47 0.60
N LEU A 104 10.67 -7.35 0.81
CA LEU A 104 11.55 -8.48 1.03
C LEU A 104 11.32 -9.10 2.43
N GLU A 105 11.06 -8.28 3.44
CA GLU A 105 10.81 -8.75 4.80
C GLU A 105 9.45 -9.43 4.92
N TYR A 106 8.46 -8.93 4.19
CA TYR A 106 7.12 -9.49 4.22
C TYR A 106 7.07 -10.93 3.72
#